data_2ac35311b851f3ff0eb627e11fcd60ec
#
_entry.id   2ac35311b851f3ff0eb627e11fcd60ec
#
_cell.length_a   1.000
_cell.length_b   1.000
_cell.length_c   1.000
_cell.angle_alpha   90.00
_cell.angle_beta   90.00
_cell.angle_gamma   90.00
#
_symmetry.space_group_name_H-M   'P 1'
#
loop_
_entity.id
_entity.type
_entity.pdbx_description
1 polymer ?
#
loop_
_entity_poly.entity_id
_entity_poly.type
_entity_poly.pdbx_seq_one_letter_code
_entity_poly.pdbx_strand_id
1 'polypeptide(L)'
;MPDTVSSATPAPPLFSLRDAQVVRAGRTILSVDRFDLAEGEHVALLGPNGAGKSTFIQLLTREIFPLHRDEPPVRFRGQARPLLTDIKQALGIVSATMHDQVRVHLPVSDIVCGGIFGTLGLPNHVEATPDQRAQALDALERLGIADLADRDVMTLSTGQVRRVLVARELMSDPRVLIFDEPCTGLDPEGMYHVRSTMSLLAAEGRSVVLVTHYPEDIIPAIERVLLIKDAQVFADGPKEELLTSDAMSELFGVPLEVSERNGWYALQGRY
;
A
#
# COMPACT_ATOMS: atom_id res chain seq x y z
N MET A 1 -38.57 26.61 19.23
CA MET A 1 -37.46 25.74 19.69
C MET A 1 -36.52 25.61 18.51
N PRO A 2 -35.31 26.17 18.53
CA PRO A 2 -34.37 25.99 17.43
C PRO A 2 -33.71 24.61 17.57
N ASP A 3 -33.75 23.84 16.48
CA ASP A 3 -33.08 22.54 16.35
C ASP A 3 -31.56 22.71 16.49
N THR A 4 -31.01 22.14 17.53
CA THR A 4 -29.58 22.00 17.71
C THR A 4 -29.07 20.95 16.72
N VAL A 5 -28.57 21.42 15.57
CA VAL A 5 -27.77 20.63 14.67
C VAL A 5 -26.51 20.23 15.45
N SER A 6 -26.47 18.98 15.92
CA SER A 6 -25.29 18.38 16.53
C SER A 6 -24.19 18.34 15.44
N SER A 7 -23.21 19.23 15.54
CA SER A 7 -21.98 19.16 14.75
C SER A 7 -21.17 17.97 15.23
N ALA A 8 -21.43 16.81 14.64
CA ALA A 8 -20.56 15.64 14.85
C ALA A 8 -19.14 16.05 14.42
N THR A 9 -18.21 16.08 15.36
CA THR A 9 -16.78 16.25 15.05
C THR A 9 -16.39 15.15 14.08
N PRO A 10 -15.80 15.47 12.90
CA PRO A 10 -15.39 14.44 11.96
C PRO A 10 -14.47 13.43 12.63
N ALA A 11 -14.64 12.15 12.30
CA ALA A 11 -13.78 11.10 12.84
C ALA A 11 -12.31 11.43 12.52
N PRO A 12 -11.39 11.18 13.46
CA PRO A 12 -9.97 11.43 13.21
C PRO A 12 -9.48 10.58 12.02
N PRO A 13 -8.56 11.10 11.21
CA PRO A 13 -7.99 10.33 10.12
C PRO A 13 -7.31 9.05 10.65
N LEU A 14 -7.26 8.03 9.81
CA LEU A 14 -6.63 6.76 10.16
C LEU A 14 -5.15 6.98 10.47
N PHE A 15 -4.46 7.72 9.61
CA PHE A 15 -3.11 8.23 9.87
C PHE A 15 -3.06 9.73 9.71
N SER A 16 -2.28 10.39 10.57
CA SER A 16 -1.90 11.79 10.38
C SER A 16 -0.43 11.99 10.69
N LEU A 17 0.25 12.70 9.80
CA LEU A 17 1.63 13.14 9.95
C LEU A 17 1.67 14.67 10.03
N ARG A 18 2.49 15.17 10.96
CA ARG A 18 2.72 16.61 11.16
C ARG A 18 4.19 16.83 11.47
N ASP A 19 4.86 17.64 10.67
CA ASP A 19 6.29 17.95 10.82
C ASP A 19 7.15 16.68 11.04
N ALA A 20 6.80 15.61 10.34
CA ALA A 20 7.45 14.31 10.47
C ALA A 20 8.74 14.29 9.65
N GLN A 21 9.88 14.26 10.33
CA GLN A 21 11.18 14.26 9.70
C GLN A 21 11.99 13.04 10.12
N VAL A 22 12.54 12.32 9.14
CA VAL A 22 13.44 11.18 9.36
C VAL A 22 14.84 11.54 8.95
N VAL A 23 15.78 11.35 9.87
CA VAL A 23 17.22 11.62 9.65
C VAL A 23 18.01 10.34 9.82
N ARG A 24 18.91 10.06 8.87
CA ARG A 24 19.82 8.92 8.91
C ARG A 24 21.23 9.38 8.53
N ALA A 25 22.21 9.05 9.37
CA ALA A 25 23.61 9.46 9.18
C ALA A 25 23.77 10.98 8.94
N GLY A 26 23.02 11.81 9.69
CA GLY A 26 23.07 13.27 9.58
C GLY A 26 22.39 13.87 8.36
N ARG A 27 21.71 13.07 7.54
CA ARG A 27 20.95 13.53 6.36
C ARG A 27 19.46 13.29 6.55
N THR A 28 18.65 14.27 6.19
CA THR A 28 17.20 14.09 6.09
C THR A 28 16.90 13.17 4.90
N ILE A 29 16.22 12.05 5.17
CA ILE A 29 15.83 11.05 4.18
C ILE A 29 14.32 11.07 3.90
N LEU A 30 13.55 11.80 4.72
CA LEU A 30 12.15 12.16 4.48
C LEU A 30 11.76 13.33 5.38
N SER A 31 11.00 14.28 4.80
CA SER A 31 10.30 15.35 5.52
C SER A 31 8.87 15.44 5.00
N VAL A 32 7.91 15.38 5.92
CA VAL A 32 6.47 15.48 5.65
C VAL A 32 5.90 16.53 6.58
N ASP A 33 5.54 17.68 6.04
CA ASP A 33 4.96 18.77 6.82
C ASP A 33 3.55 18.41 7.28
N ARG A 34 2.76 17.89 6.35
CA ARG A 34 1.40 17.43 6.63
C ARG A 34 0.99 16.30 5.71
N PHE A 35 0.34 15.30 6.28
CA PHE A 35 -0.37 14.25 5.55
C PHE A 35 -1.48 13.69 6.44
N ASP A 36 -2.64 13.46 5.86
CA ASP A 36 -3.77 12.79 6.50
C ASP A 36 -4.27 11.69 5.55
N LEU A 37 -4.52 10.51 6.06
CA LEU A 37 -5.18 9.41 5.36
C LEU A 37 -6.48 9.11 6.08
N ALA A 38 -7.60 9.33 5.43
CA ALA A 38 -8.92 8.94 5.96
C ALA A 38 -9.17 7.44 5.77
N GLU A 39 -10.07 6.85 6.55
CA GLU A 39 -10.51 5.47 6.33
C GLU A 39 -11.32 5.39 5.04
N GLY A 40 -11.03 4.42 4.18
CA GLY A 40 -11.63 4.27 2.84
C GLY A 40 -10.99 5.16 1.75
N GLU A 41 -10.09 6.06 2.10
CA GLU A 41 -9.36 6.88 1.11
C GLU A 41 -8.30 6.07 0.37
N HIS A 42 -8.13 6.36 -0.93
CA HIS A 42 -7.09 5.77 -1.76
C HIS A 42 -6.06 6.83 -2.16
N VAL A 43 -4.78 6.51 -2.02
CA VAL A 43 -3.69 7.44 -2.35
C VAL A 43 -2.54 6.72 -3.04
N ALA A 44 -1.96 7.36 -4.06
CA ALA A 44 -0.72 6.91 -4.65
C ALA A 44 0.46 7.79 -4.21
N LEU A 45 1.53 7.17 -3.75
CA LEU A 45 2.83 7.79 -3.53
C LEU A 45 3.67 7.60 -4.79
N LEU A 46 3.94 8.68 -5.50
CA LEU A 46 4.67 8.65 -6.76
C LEU A 46 5.97 9.46 -6.65
N GLY A 47 7.05 8.97 -7.23
CA GLY A 47 8.33 9.67 -7.27
C GLY A 47 9.48 8.77 -7.70
N PRO A 48 10.64 9.35 -8.01
CA PRO A 48 11.81 8.60 -8.44
C PRO A 48 12.33 7.65 -7.34
N ASN A 49 13.19 6.71 -7.75
CA ASN A 49 13.86 5.83 -6.81
C ASN A 49 14.73 6.63 -5.85
N GLY A 50 14.71 6.27 -4.57
CA GLY A 50 15.44 6.99 -3.53
C GLY A 50 14.78 8.29 -3.04
N ALA A 51 13.62 8.68 -3.56
CA ALA A 51 12.93 9.91 -3.15
C ALA A 51 12.40 9.90 -1.69
N GLY A 52 12.30 8.73 -1.04
CA GLY A 52 11.78 8.60 0.32
C GLY A 52 10.46 7.85 0.46
N LYS A 53 9.92 7.28 -0.64
CA LYS A 53 8.63 6.56 -0.63
C LYS A 53 8.58 5.41 0.38
N SER A 54 9.56 4.51 0.36
CA SER A 54 9.63 3.39 1.32
C SER A 54 9.83 3.88 2.76
N THR A 55 10.57 4.97 2.96
CA THR A 55 10.71 5.63 4.28
C THR A 55 9.36 6.15 4.77
N PHE A 56 8.53 6.69 3.88
CA PHE A 56 7.17 7.12 4.22
C PHE A 56 6.31 5.95 4.73
N ILE A 57 6.34 4.81 4.02
CA ILE A 57 5.61 3.60 4.47
C ILE A 57 6.14 3.10 5.82
N GLN A 58 7.47 3.06 6.00
CA GLN A 58 8.08 2.66 7.27
C GLN A 58 7.69 3.57 8.45
N LEU A 59 7.38 4.84 8.20
CA LEU A 59 6.80 5.73 9.23
C LEU A 59 5.37 5.31 9.61
N LEU A 60 4.53 4.95 8.63
CA LEU A 60 3.16 4.49 8.87
C LEU A 60 3.15 3.17 9.64
N THR A 61 4.04 2.24 9.26
CA THR A 61 4.16 0.91 9.88
C THR A 61 4.88 0.92 11.22
N ARG A 62 5.43 2.06 11.62
CA ARG A 62 6.26 2.22 12.83
C ARG A 62 7.54 1.37 12.83
N GLU A 63 8.04 1.00 11.66
CA GLU A 63 9.36 0.36 11.51
C GLU A 63 10.49 1.35 11.75
N ILE A 64 10.24 2.63 11.45
CA ILE A 64 11.14 3.74 11.77
C ILE A 64 10.37 4.82 12.53
N PHE A 65 11.12 5.65 13.25
CA PHE A 65 10.57 6.76 14.02
C PHE A 65 11.09 8.09 13.48
N PRO A 66 10.22 9.12 13.44
CA PRO A 66 10.65 10.47 13.09
C PRO A 66 11.48 11.09 14.21
N LEU A 67 12.15 12.21 13.93
CA LEU A 67 12.74 13.03 14.96
C LEU A 67 11.70 13.39 16.02
N HIS A 68 12.14 13.37 17.28
CA HIS A 68 11.29 13.74 18.41
C HIS A 68 10.82 15.20 18.29
N ARG A 69 9.55 15.42 18.58
CA ARG A 69 8.89 16.72 18.70
C ARG A 69 8.06 16.74 19.96
N ASP A 70 7.73 17.92 20.49
CA ASP A 70 6.85 18.07 21.64
C ASP A 70 5.47 17.45 21.36
N GLU A 71 4.93 17.69 20.17
CA GLU A 71 3.80 16.96 19.64
C GLU A 71 4.27 15.78 18.78
N PRO A 72 3.80 14.54 19.07
CA PRO A 72 4.18 13.38 18.28
C PRO A 72 3.82 13.55 16.81
N PRO A 73 4.83 13.48 15.91
CA PRO A 73 4.65 13.74 14.47
C PRO A 73 3.73 12.77 13.75
N VAL A 74 3.56 11.55 14.24
CA VAL A 74 2.74 10.51 13.62
C VAL A 74 1.67 10.06 14.61
N ARG A 75 0.41 10.08 14.16
CA ARG A 75 -0.75 9.61 14.94
C ARG A 75 -1.51 8.55 14.14
N PHE A 76 -2.05 7.58 14.84
CA PHE A 76 -2.95 6.57 14.30
C PHE A 76 -4.30 6.71 15.00
N ARG A 77 -5.38 6.94 14.23
CA ARG A 77 -6.73 7.23 14.76
C ARG A 77 -6.72 8.30 15.87
N GLY A 78 -5.94 9.36 15.66
CA GLY A 78 -5.74 10.44 16.62
C GLY A 78 -4.82 10.11 17.80
N GLN A 79 -4.44 8.84 18.00
CA GLN A 79 -3.57 8.42 19.11
C GLN A 79 -2.09 8.63 18.75
N ALA A 80 -1.36 9.30 19.64
CA ALA A 80 0.07 9.55 19.49
C ALA A 80 0.93 8.31 19.80
N ARG A 81 0.43 7.41 20.64
CA ARG A 81 1.11 6.18 21.09
C ARG A 81 0.17 4.99 20.98
N PRO A 82 -0.23 4.60 19.76
CA PRO A 82 -1.05 3.40 19.58
C PRO A 82 -0.25 2.14 19.91
N LEU A 83 -0.95 1.06 20.18
CA LEU A 83 -0.31 -0.25 20.26
C LEU A 83 0.17 -0.66 18.86
N LEU A 84 1.36 -1.24 18.77
CA LEU A 84 1.92 -1.70 17.50
C LEU A 84 1.04 -2.80 16.88
N THR A 85 0.40 -3.61 17.71
CA THR A 85 -0.56 -4.63 17.29
C THR A 85 -1.74 -4.04 16.55
N ASP A 86 -2.28 -2.89 17.00
CA ASP A 86 -3.44 -2.24 16.38
C ASP A 86 -3.09 -1.73 14.98
N ILE A 87 -1.86 -1.17 14.83
CA ILE A 87 -1.35 -0.74 13.53
C ILE A 87 -1.17 -1.94 12.60
N LYS A 88 -0.53 -3.01 13.09
CA LYS A 88 -0.29 -4.23 12.30
C LYS A 88 -1.57 -4.93 11.86
N GLN A 89 -2.62 -4.91 12.70
CA GLN A 89 -3.93 -5.44 12.33
C GLN A 89 -4.64 -4.57 11.29
N ALA A 90 -4.43 -3.25 11.35
CA ALA A 90 -5.07 -2.33 10.41
C ALA A 90 -4.40 -2.29 9.04
N LEU A 91 -3.13 -2.71 8.93
CA LEU A 91 -2.32 -2.62 7.71
C LEU A 91 -2.00 -4.01 7.16
N GLY A 92 -2.26 -4.21 5.87
CA GLY A 92 -1.67 -5.28 5.07
C GLY A 92 -0.65 -4.68 4.10
N ILE A 93 0.51 -5.33 3.94
CA ILE A 93 1.57 -4.84 3.07
C ILE A 93 1.93 -5.90 2.05
N VAL A 94 1.88 -5.52 0.78
CA VAL A 94 2.30 -6.34 -0.35
C VAL A 94 3.39 -5.63 -1.11
N SER A 95 4.62 -6.12 -1.02
CA SER A 95 5.77 -5.52 -1.69
C SER A 95 6.40 -6.45 -2.72
N ALA A 96 7.11 -5.86 -3.69
CA ALA A 96 7.90 -6.63 -4.64
C ALA A 96 8.95 -7.51 -3.95
N THR A 97 9.55 -7.03 -2.87
CA THR A 97 10.59 -7.75 -2.12
C THR A 97 10.04 -8.95 -1.34
N MET A 98 8.76 -8.96 -0.94
CA MET A 98 8.15 -10.12 -0.29
C MET A 98 8.11 -11.34 -1.21
N HIS A 99 7.96 -11.15 -2.52
CA HIS A 99 8.04 -12.23 -3.50
C HIS A 99 9.40 -12.96 -3.43
N ASP A 100 10.51 -12.23 -3.28
CA ASP A 100 11.85 -12.80 -3.22
C ASP A 100 12.09 -13.60 -1.92
N GLN A 101 11.29 -13.37 -0.89
CA GLN A 101 11.32 -14.09 0.38
C GLN A 101 10.53 -15.41 0.32
N VAL A 102 9.59 -15.56 -0.64
CA VAL A 102 8.81 -16.78 -0.83
C VAL A 102 9.68 -17.85 -1.53
N ARG A 103 10.65 -18.37 -0.79
CA ARG A 103 11.54 -19.47 -1.26
C ARG A 103 11.36 -20.70 -0.38
N VAL A 104 10.11 -21.14 -0.24
CA VAL A 104 9.72 -22.26 0.62
C VAL A 104 8.80 -23.19 -0.17
N HIS A 105 8.98 -24.50 0.03
CA HIS A 105 8.10 -25.52 -0.53
C HIS A 105 6.91 -25.72 0.40
N LEU A 106 5.86 -24.92 0.23
CA LEU A 106 4.63 -24.98 1.00
C LEU A 106 3.42 -24.87 0.06
N PRO A 107 2.29 -25.52 0.41
CA PRO A 107 1.02 -25.28 -0.25
C PRO A 107 0.61 -23.79 -0.13
N VAL A 108 0.00 -23.26 -1.19
CA VAL A 108 -0.52 -21.89 -1.20
C VAL A 108 -1.47 -21.64 -0.02
N SER A 109 -2.35 -22.60 0.30
CA SER A 109 -3.25 -22.51 1.45
C SER A 109 -2.53 -22.31 2.78
N ASP A 110 -1.36 -22.93 2.99
CA ASP A 110 -0.58 -22.75 4.20
C ASP A 110 0.12 -21.37 4.25
N ILE A 111 0.57 -20.86 3.08
CA ILE A 111 1.07 -19.48 2.97
C ILE A 111 -0.01 -18.48 3.35
N VAL A 112 -1.23 -18.66 2.84
CA VAL A 112 -2.36 -17.76 3.13
C VAL A 112 -2.74 -17.84 4.61
N CYS A 113 -2.91 -19.05 5.18
CA CYS A 113 -3.19 -19.23 6.60
C CYS A 113 -2.12 -18.59 7.51
N GLY A 114 -0.87 -18.55 7.06
CA GLY A 114 0.22 -17.87 7.78
C GLY A 114 -0.03 -16.38 8.04
N GLY A 115 -0.89 -15.74 7.24
CA GLY A 115 -1.27 -14.34 7.41
C GLY A 115 -1.89 -14.03 8.78
N ILE A 116 -2.66 -14.94 9.37
CA ILE A 116 -3.23 -14.79 10.71
C ILE A 116 -2.13 -14.61 11.77
N PHE A 117 -1.00 -15.26 11.56
CA PHE A 117 0.14 -15.26 12.49
C PHE A 117 1.22 -14.23 12.11
N GLY A 118 1.04 -13.50 10.99
CA GLY A 118 2.07 -12.60 10.45
C GLY A 118 3.32 -13.33 9.92
N THR A 119 3.20 -14.62 9.55
CA THR A 119 4.30 -15.49 9.10
C THR A 119 4.12 -15.91 7.64
N LEU A 120 5.18 -16.38 7.00
CA LEU A 120 5.16 -16.86 5.61
C LEU A 120 4.73 -18.34 5.52
N GLY A 121 3.77 -18.76 6.24
CA GLY A 121 3.26 -20.11 6.36
C GLY A 121 2.87 -20.35 7.80
N LEU A 122 2.37 -21.53 8.09
CA LEU A 122 2.00 -21.86 9.46
C LEU A 122 3.24 -21.94 10.35
N PRO A 123 3.20 -21.39 11.58
CA PRO A 123 4.28 -21.57 12.55
C PRO A 123 4.52 -23.06 12.84
N ASN A 124 5.72 -23.41 13.27
CA ASN A 124 6.05 -24.79 13.66
C ASN A 124 5.06 -25.29 14.73
N HIS A 125 4.57 -26.51 14.56
CA HIS A 125 3.59 -27.15 15.46
C HIS A 125 2.20 -26.50 15.56
N VAL A 126 1.88 -25.60 14.63
CA VAL A 126 0.56 -25.01 14.48
C VAL A 126 -0.13 -25.61 13.26
N GLU A 127 -1.33 -26.14 13.44
CA GLU A 127 -2.20 -26.55 12.36
C GLU A 127 -3.32 -25.51 12.21
N ALA A 128 -3.61 -25.15 10.95
CA ALA A 128 -4.76 -24.28 10.68
C ALA A 128 -6.06 -25.01 11.01
N THR A 129 -6.95 -24.34 11.72
CA THR A 129 -8.30 -24.85 11.99
C THR A 129 -9.11 -24.95 10.68
N PRO A 130 -10.17 -25.78 10.66
CA PRO A 130 -11.08 -25.83 9.49
C PRO A 130 -11.61 -24.46 9.08
N ASP A 131 -11.97 -23.59 10.05
CA ASP A 131 -12.46 -22.23 9.77
C ASP A 131 -11.39 -21.35 9.15
N GLN A 132 -10.14 -21.45 9.62
CA GLN A 132 -9.01 -20.71 9.03
C GLN A 132 -8.70 -21.16 7.60
N ARG A 133 -8.81 -22.48 7.33
CA ARG A 133 -8.66 -22.99 5.96
C ARG A 133 -9.81 -22.54 5.05
N ALA A 134 -11.04 -22.51 5.56
CA ALA A 134 -12.18 -21.99 4.81
C ALA A 134 -12.01 -20.49 4.50
N GLN A 135 -11.55 -19.69 5.46
CA GLN A 135 -11.25 -18.28 5.27
C GLN A 135 -10.12 -18.08 4.25
N ALA A 136 -9.07 -18.90 4.29
CA ALA A 136 -7.99 -18.85 3.31
C ALA A 136 -8.49 -19.17 1.88
N LEU A 137 -9.35 -20.17 1.76
CA LEU A 137 -9.96 -20.52 0.47
C LEU A 137 -10.85 -19.38 -0.06
N ASP A 138 -11.69 -18.77 0.78
CA ASP A 138 -12.49 -17.60 0.44
C ASP A 138 -11.61 -16.43 -0.07
N ALA A 139 -10.50 -16.14 0.61
CA ALA A 139 -9.57 -15.12 0.18
C ALA A 139 -8.95 -15.43 -1.20
N LEU A 140 -8.62 -16.70 -1.47
CA LEU A 140 -8.13 -17.15 -2.78
C LEU A 140 -9.21 -17.08 -3.87
N GLU A 141 -10.47 -17.47 -3.56
CA GLU A 141 -11.60 -17.36 -4.47
C GLU A 141 -11.88 -15.92 -4.88
N ARG A 142 -11.88 -14.99 -3.93
CA ARG A 142 -12.05 -13.53 -4.17
C ARG A 142 -11.01 -12.99 -5.15
N LEU A 143 -9.81 -13.56 -5.15
CA LEU A 143 -8.71 -13.16 -6.03
C LEU A 143 -8.61 -14.02 -7.30
N GLY A 144 -9.55 -14.95 -7.51
CA GLY A 144 -9.62 -15.81 -8.70
C GLY A 144 -8.45 -16.78 -8.83
N ILE A 145 -7.95 -17.31 -7.69
CA ILE A 145 -6.81 -18.26 -7.64
C ILE A 145 -7.06 -19.43 -6.68
N ALA A 146 -8.32 -19.79 -6.42
CA ALA A 146 -8.66 -20.91 -5.53
C ALA A 146 -8.13 -22.25 -6.04
N ASP A 147 -8.03 -22.43 -7.35
CA ASP A 147 -7.45 -23.60 -8.01
C ASP A 147 -5.97 -23.83 -7.69
N LEU A 148 -5.30 -22.82 -7.13
CA LEU A 148 -3.91 -22.89 -6.73
C LEU A 148 -3.69 -23.32 -5.26
N ALA A 149 -4.77 -23.50 -4.48
CA ALA A 149 -4.69 -23.67 -3.02
C ALA A 149 -3.76 -24.79 -2.56
N ASP A 150 -3.75 -25.92 -3.27
CA ASP A 150 -2.94 -27.10 -2.94
C ASP A 150 -1.60 -27.15 -3.69
N ARG A 151 -1.33 -26.15 -4.57
CA ARG A 151 -0.07 -26.12 -5.32
C ARG A 151 1.07 -25.62 -4.44
N ASP A 152 2.26 -26.15 -4.72
CA ASP A 152 3.50 -25.61 -4.16
C ASP A 152 3.74 -24.20 -4.70
N VAL A 153 3.88 -23.21 -3.79
CA VAL A 153 4.07 -21.80 -4.14
C VAL A 153 5.27 -21.56 -5.06
N MET A 154 6.32 -22.40 -4.97
CA MET A 154 7.49 -22.33 -5.84
C MET A 154 7.20 -22.65 -7.31
N THR A 155 6.05 -23.23 -7.61
CA THR A 155 5.63 -23.57 -8.99
C THR A 155 4.80 -22.46 -9.65
N LEU A 156 4.54 -21.37 -8.95
CA LEU A 156 3.69 -20.30 -9.41
C LEU A 156 4.47 -19.23 -10.19
N SER A 157 3.77 -18.55 -11.10
CA SER A 157 4.30 -17.33 -11.72
C SER A 157 4.40 -16.18 -10.70
N THR A 158 5.23 -15.19 -10.99
CA THR A 158 5.40 -13.99 -10.13
C THR A 158 4.06 -13.30 -9.86
N GLY A 159 3.19 -13.17 -10.89
CA GLY A 159 1.87 -12.57 -10.73
C GLY A 159 0.92 -13.40 -9.86
N GLN A 160 1.01 -14.74 -9.93
CA GLN A 160 0.24 -15.63 -9.05
C GLN A 160 0.72 -15.50 -7.60
N VAL A 161 2.03 -15.51 -7.36
CA VAL A 161 2.59 -15.31 -6.01
C VAL A 161 2.16 -13.97 -5.43
N ARG A 162 2.12 -12.88 -6.22
CA ARG A 162 1.62 -11.57 -5.75
C ARG A 162 0.18 -11.67 -5.25
N ARG A 163 -0.71 -12.34 -5.98
CA ARG A 163 -2.10 -12.53 -5.55
C ARG A 163 -2.19 -13.41 -4.30
N VAL A 164 -1.35 -14.44 -4.18
CA VAL A 164 -1.25 -15.26 -2.95
C VAL A 164 -0.83 -14.40 -1.75
N LEU A 165 0.14 -13.50 -1.91
CA LEU A 165 0.55 -12.58 -0.85
C LEU A 165 -0.56 -11.59 -0.48
N VAL A 166 -1.36 -11.12 -1.45
CA VAL A 166 -2.57 -10.33 -1.13
C VAL A 166 -3.57 -11.16 -0.34
N ALA A 167 -3.88 -12.40 -0.77
CA ALA A 167 -4.77 -13.30 -0.03
C ALA A 167 -4.29 -13.51 1.42
N ARG A 168 -2.99 -13.67 1.59
CA ARG A 168 -2.36 -13.79 2.91
C ARG A 168 -2.61 -12.55 3.79
N GLU A 169 -2.44 -11.35 3.26
CA GLU A 169 -2.71 -10.12 4.02
C GLU A 169 -4.21 -9.98 4.37
N LEU A 170 -5.11 -10.47 3.52
CA LEU A 170 -6.55 -10.43 3.79
C LEU A 170 -6.98 -11.28 5.00
N MET A 171 -6.17 -12.26 5.44
CA MET A 171 -6.46 -13.09 6.60
C MET A 171 -6.54 -12.31 7.92
N SER A 172 -5.89 -11.16 8.02
CA SER A 172 -5.96 -10.26 9.18
C SER A 172 -7.07 -9.20 9.08
N ASP A 173 -7.87 -9.22 7.99
CA ASP A 173 -8.90 -8.23 7.69
C ASP A 173 -8.42 -6.76 7.78
N PRO A 174 -7.33 -6.38 7.06
CA PRO A 174 -6.74 -5.06 7.18
C PRO A 174 -7.69 -3.99 6.62
N ARG A 175 -7.69 -2.80 7.25
CA ARG A 175 -8.42 -1.62 6.77
C ARG A 175 -7.70 -0.91 5.63
N VAL A 176 -6.38 -1.02 5.60
CA VAL A 176 -5.51 -0.43 4.57
C VAL A 176 -4.65 -1.50 3.96
N LEU A 177 -4.59 -1.53 2.65
CA LEU A 177 -3.64 -2.35 1.91
C LEU A 177 -2.61 -1.43 1.24
N ILE A 178 -1.36 -1.64 1.61
CA ILE A 178 -0.21 -0.94 1.04
C ILE A 178 0.40 -1.83 -0.03
N PHE A 179 0.41 -1.33 -1.26
CA PHE A 179 1.04 -1.98 -2.41
C PHE A 179 2.33 -1.23 -2.73
N ASP A 180 3.48 -1.81 -2.39
CA ASP A 180 4.80 -1.21 -2.63
C ASP A 180 5.42 -1.81 -3.90
N GLU A 181 5.42 -1.02 -4.97
CA GLU A 181 5.88 -1.37 -6.32
C GLU A 181 5.27 -2.69 -6.84
N PRO A 182 3.94 -2.86 -6.78
CA PRO A 182 3.30 -4.16 -6.96
C PRO A 182 3.40 -4.71 -8.38
N CYS A 183 3.63 -3.88 -9.40
CA CYS A 183 3.72 -4.28 -10.79
C CYS A 183 5.16 -4.48 -11.30
N THR A 184 6.17 -4.16 -10.48
CA THR A 184 7.58 -4.29 -10.87
C THR A 184 7.94 -5.74 -11.19
N GLY A 185 8.51 -5.96 -12.39
CA GLY A 185 8.95 -7.28 -12.85
C GLY A 185 7.83 -8.20 -13.33
N LEU A 186 6.61 -7.71 -13.49
CA LEU A 186 5.48 -8.46 -14.03
C LEU A 186 5.35 -8.27 -15.55
N ASP A 187 4.85 -9.31 -16.20
CA ASP A 187 4.35 -9.23 -17.56
C ASP A 187 2.98 -8.52 -17.62
N PRO A 188 2.46 -8.20 -18.82
CA PRO A 188 1.16 -7.51 -18.94
C PRO A 188 -0.01 -8.24 -18.28
N GLU A 189 -0.03 -9.57 -18.29
CA GLU A 189 -1.07 -10.38 -17.63
C GLU A 189 -0.99 -10.21 -16.11
N GLY A 190 0.22 -10.33 -15.55
CA GLY A 190 0.46 -10.13 -14.13
C GLY A 190 0.09 -8.74 -13.66
N MET A 191 0.47 -7.69 -14.43
CA MET A 191 0.08 -6.30 -14.15
C MET A 191 -1.44 -6.11 -14.15
N TYR A 192 -2.14 -6.68 -15.15
CA TYR A 192 -3.59 -6.63 -15.23
C TYR A 192 -4.24 -7.21 -13.97
N HIS A 193 -3.81 -8.39 -13.55
CA HIS A 193 -4.37 -9.05 -12.36
C HIS A 193 -4.09 -8.28 -11.07
N VAL A 194 -2.91 -7.70 -10.90
CA VAL A 194 -2.58 -6.90 -9.70
C VAL A 194 -3.43 -5.64 -9.66
N ARG A 195 -3.55 -4.91 -10.78
CA ARG A 195 -4.39 -3.69 -10.88
C ARG A 195 -5.87 -4.00 -10.66
N SER A 196 -6.37 -5.12 -11.21
CA SER A 196 -7.74 -5.60 -10.96
C SER A 196 -7.97 -5.95 -9.49
N THR A 197 -6.98 -6.57 -8.84
CA THR A 197 -7.03 -6.85 -7.39
C THR A 197 -7.11 -5.57 -6.57
N MET A 198 -6.27 -4.56 -6.85
CA MET A 198 -6.36 -3.27 -6.18
C MET A 198 -7.73 -2.61 -6.36
N SER A 199 -8.29 -2.67 -7.58
CA SER A 199 -9.62 -2.11 -7.89
C SER A 199 -10.74 -2.84 -7.14
N LEU A 200 -10.65 -4.17 -7.03
CA LEU A 200 -11.60 -4.97 -6.26
C LEU A 200 -11.59 -4.57 -4.78
N LEU A 201 -10.41 -4.48 -4.17
CA LEU A 201 -10.26 -4.17 -2.76
C LEU A 201 -10.67 -2.73 -2.43
N ALA A 202 -10.43 -1.79 -3.35
CA ALA A 202 -10.93 -0.43 -3.25
C ALA A 202 -12.48 -0.39 -3.29
N ALA A 203 -13.11 -1.16 -4.19
CA ALA A 203 -14.57 -1.26 -4.30
C ALA A 203 -15.21 -1.90 -3.05
N GLU A 204 -14.48 -2.74 -2.32
CA GLU A 204 -14.89 -3.31 -1.03
C GLU A 204 -14.77 -2.31 0.16
N GLY A 205 -14.34 -1.07 -0.09
CA GLY A 205 -14.21 -0.03 0.93
C GLY A 205 -12.91 -0.09 1.74
N ARG A 206 -11.92 -0.88 1.33
CA ARG A 206 -10.59 -0.87 1.94
C ARG A 206 -9.77 0.28 1.40
N SER A 207 -9.04 0.98 2.23
CA SER A 207 -8.08 1.98 1.76
C SER A 207 -6.96 1.31 0.97
N VAL A 208 -6.64 1.85 -0.21
CA VAL A 208 -5.50 1.41 -1.03
C VAL A 208 -4.43 2.50 -1.01
N VAL A 209 -3.25 2.15 -0.52
CA VAL A 209 -2.05 2.99 -0.60
C VAL A 209 -1.10 2.35 -1.60
N LEU A 210 -0.95 2.98 -2.75
CA LEU A 210 -0.05 2.52 -3.80
C LEU A 210 1.26 3.29 -3.73
N VAL A 211 2.38 2.59 -3.71
CA VAL A 211 3.71 3.17 -3.87
C VAL A 211 4.27 2.72 -5.21
N THR A 212 4.58 3.67 -6.07
CA THR A 212 5.09 3.36 -7.41
C THR A 212 5.99 4.47 -7.94
N HIS A 213 6.71 4.19 -9.00
CA HIS A 213 7.38 5.18 -9.83
C HIS A 213 6.79 5.24 -11.26
N TYR A 214 5.68 4.49 -11.50
CA TYR A 214 4.96 4.44 -12.76
C TYR A 214 3.51 4.93 -12.61
N PRO A 215 3.11 6.06 -13.23
CA PRO A 215 1.72 6.50 -13.25
C PRO A 215 0.73 5.46 -13.79
N GLU A 216 1.21 4.54 -14.65
CA GLU A 216 0.43 3.44 -15.23
C GLU A 216 -0.12 2.47 -14.18
N ASP A 217 0.45 2.44 -12.99
CA ASP A 217 -0.02 1.57 -11.91
C ASP A 217 -1.17 2.18 -11.11
N ILE A 218 -1.41 3.50 -11.28
CA ILE A 218 -2.45 4.23 -10.56
C ILE A 218 -3.81 3.87 -11.16
N ILE A 219 -4.57 3.05 -10.41
CA ILE A 219 -5.91 2.63 -10.81
C ILE A 219 -6.90 3.81 -10.78
N PRO A 220 -7.99 3.79 -11.57
CA PRO A 220 -8.98 4.87 -11.59
C PRO A 220 -9.56 5.24 -10.22
N ALA A 221 -9.74 4.26 -9.33
CA ALA A 221 -10.25 4.48 -7.97
C ALA A 221 -9.34 5.34 -7.08
N ILE A 222 -8.05 5.44 -7.38
CA ILE A 222 -7.13 6.32 -6.67
C ILE A 222 -7.28 7.73 -7.26
N GLU A 223 -7.82 8.65 -6.47
CA GLU A 223 -8.07 10.03 -6.89
C GLU A 223 -7.00 11.01 -6.39
N ARG A 224 -6.27 10.66 -5.32
CA ARG A 224 -5.25 11.51 -4.70
C ARG A 224 -3.85 10.95 -4.92
N VAL A 225 -2.92 11.84 -5.25
CA VAL A 225 -1.51 11.51 -5.46
C VAL A 225 -0.65 12.37 -4.55
N LEU A 226 0.30 11.73 -3.88
CA LEU A 226 1.38 12.35 -3.13
C LEU A 226 2.67 12.21 -3.93
N LEU A 227 3.18 13.30 -4.46
CA LEU A 227 4.44 13.34 -5.19
C LEU A 227 5.59 13.52 -4.20
N ILE A 228 6.58 12.63 -4.25
CA ILE A 228 7.75 12.68 -3.36
C ILE A 228 9.02 12.86 -4.21
N LYS A 229 9.79 13.91 -3.89
CA LYS A 229 11.05 14.26 -4.54
C LYS A 229 12.06 14.74 -3.51
N ASP A 230 13.31 14.35 -3.65
CA ASP A 230 14.42 14.84 -2.81
C ASP A 230 14.13 14.78 -1.30
N ALA A 231 13.57 13.66 -0.85
CA ALA A 231 13.18 13.41 0.54
C ALA A 231 12.08 14.36 1.09
N GLN A 232 11.27 14.97 0.23
CA GLN A 232 10.19 15.88 0.61
C GLN A 232 8.91 15.56 -0.14
N VAL A 233 7.78 15.94 0.45
CA VAL A 233 6.51 16.00 -0.28
C VAL A 233 6.60 17.18 -1.25
N PHE A 234 6.65 16.86 -2.54
CA PHE A 234 6.71 17.83 -3.62
C PHE A 234 5.34 18.43 -3.92
N ALA A 235 4.31 17.57 -3.94
CA ALA A 235 2.92 17.98 -4.10
C ALA A 235 1.98 16.92 -3.50
N ASP A 236 0.77 17.33 -3.08
CA ASP A 236 -0.29 16.48 -2.56
C ASP A 236 -1.64 17.02 -3.04
N GLY A 237 -2.40 16.24 -3.77
CA GLY A 237 -3.67 16.68 -4.35
C GLY A 237 -4.29 15.71 -5.34
N PRO A 238 -5.34 16.17 -6.07
CA PRO A 238 -6.03 15.38 -7.08
C PRO A 238 -5.07 14.90 -8.18
N LYS A 239 -5.18 13.63 -8.58
CA LYS A 239 -4.32 13.07 -9.64
C LYS A 239 -4.44 13.82 -10.97
N GLU A 240 -5.64 14.31 -11.29
CA GLU A 240 -5.90 15.05 -12.53
C GLU A 240 -5.13 16.37 -12.61
N GLU A 241 -4.86 16.99 -11.46
CA GLU A 241 -4.09 18.23 -11.36
C GLU A 241 -2.58 17.99 -11.33
N LEU A 242 -2.16 16.84 -10.76
CA LEU A 242 -0.75 16.55 -10.52
C LEU A 242 -0.10 15.66 -11.57
N LEU A 243 -0.84 14.76 -12.24
CA LEU A 243 -0.29 13.90 -13.28
C LEU A 243 -0.29 14.60 -14.64
N THR A 244 0.43 15.71 -14.74
CA THR A 244 0.63 16.50 -15.96
C THR A 244 2.03 16.29 -16.54
N SER A 245 2.21 16.55 -17.83
CA SER A 245 3.53 16.45 -18.49
C SER A 245 4.59 17.32 -17.82
N ASP A 246 4.21 18.53 -17.40
CA ASP A 246 5.14 19.47 -16.77
C ASP A 246 5.54 18.98 -15.36
N ALA A 247 4.55 18.62 -14.52
CA ALA A 247 4.82 18.12 -13.17
C ALA A 247 5.62 16.81 -13.18
N MET A 248 5.31 15.88 -14.11
CA MET A 248 6.08 14.63 -14.24
C MET A 248 7.49 14.89 -14.77
N SER A 249 7.66 15.82 -15.71
CA SER A 249 9.01 16.19 -16.20
C SER A 249 9.83 16.81 -15.08
N GLU A 250 9.24 17.67 -14.25
CA GLU A 250 9.91 18.26 -13.10
C GLU A 250 10.23 17.20 -12.02
N LEU A 251 9.27 16.31 -11.72
CA LEU A 251 9.43 15.26 -10.70
C LEU A 251 10.60 14.32 -11.06
N PHE A 252 10.65 13.85 -12.29
CA PHE A 252 11.65 12.87 -12.74
C PHE A 252 12.92 13.48 -13.34
N GLY A 253 12.93 14.79 -13.59
CA GLY A 253 14.09 15.51 -14.12
C GLY A 253 14.42 15.23 -15.58
N VAL A 254 13.48 14.74 -16.38
CA VAL A 254 13.60 14.44 -17.81
C VAL A 254 12.34 14.86 -18.56
N PRO A 255 12.43 15.21 -19.88
CA PRO A 255 11.24 15.58 -20.64
C PRO A 255 10.29 14.38 -20.79
N LEU A 256 9.07 14.52 -20.25
CA LEU A 256 8.05 13.47 -20.25
C LEU A 256 6.73 14.01 -20.81
N GLU A 257 5.97 13.12 -21.41
CA GLU A 257 4.61 13.36 -21.84
C GLU A 257 3.68 12.43 -21.11
N VAL A 258 2.61 12.98 -20.54
CA VAL A 258 1.54 12.23 -19.87
C VAL A 258 0.35 12.18 -20.81
N SER A 259 -0.20 10.99 -20.99
CA SER A 259 -1.49 10.79 -21.64
C SER A 259 -2.48 10.17 -20.64
N GLU A 260 -3.75 10.55 -20.73
CA GLU A 260 -4.83 10.03 -19.90
C GLU A 260 -5.89 9.39 -20.78
N ARG A 261 -6.40 8.25 -20.36
CA ARG A 261 -7.55 7.60 -20.99
C ARG A 261 -8.38 6.84 -19.97
N ASN A 262 -9.63 7.28 -19.76
CA ASN A 262 -10.57 6.66 -18.82
C ASN A 262 -10.02 6.52 -17.38
N GLY A 263 -9.35 7.54 -16.89
CA GLY A 263 -8.74 7.56 -15.55
C GLY A 263 -7.44 6.78 -15.42
N TRP A 264 -6.93 6.20 -16.52
CA TRP A 264 -5.61 5.60 -16.61
C TRP A 264 -4.61 6.58 -17.21
N TYR A 265 -3.43 6.62 -16.62
CA TYR A 265 -2.34 7.51 -17.04
C TYR A 265 -1.21 6.69 -17.65
N ALA A 266 -0.55 7.23 -18.65
CA ALA A 266 0.65 6.65 -19.24
C ALA A 266 1.72 7.71 -19.41
N LEU A 267 2.98 7.30 -19.24
CA LEU A 267 4.15 8.17 -19.29
C LEU A 267 5.03 7.80 -20.48
N GLN A 268 5.39 8.78 -21.31
CA GLN A 268 6.25 8.60 -22.45
C GLN A 268 7.41 9.60 -22.43
N GLY A 269 8.64 9.13 -22.67
CA GLY A 269 9.81 10.01 -22.84
C GLY A 269 9.74 10.78 -24.16
N ARG A 270 10.09 12.06 -24.13
CA ARG A 270 10.34 12.89 -25.31
C ARG A 270 11.84 12.88 -25.59
N TYR A 271 12.24 12.14 -26.62
CA TYR A 271 13.65 12.01 -27.04
C TYR A 271 14.00 12.98 -28.13
#